data_dce56256197d3e88d249980d2f5ef32b
#
_entry.id   dce56256197d3e88d249980d2f5ef32b
#
_cell.length_a   1.000
_cell.length_b   1.000
_cell.length_c   1.000
_cell.angle_alpha   90.00
_cell.angle_beta   90.00
_cell.angle_gamma   90.00
#
_symmetry.space_group_name_H-M   'P 1'
#
loop_
_entity.id
_entity.type
_entity.pdbx_description
1 polymer ?
#
loop_
_entity_poly.entity_id
_entity_poly.type
_entity_poly.pdbx_seq_one_letter_code
_entity_poly.pdbx_strand_id
1 'polypeptide(L)'
;MTIKLGIVMDPISAINIKKDSSFAMLEEAQKRGYELFYLEMKDLYMEGGRAFGTMRPLTVKYDYADWYSLGEVVDQPLSSLDVILMRKDPPFDTEFIYATYMLERAEDEGCLIVNKPQSLRDANEKLYTAWFAEHTPTTLVTRRADKLRAFHAQYKDVILKPLDGMGGASIFRMKEDDANVGVIIETLTAHGSQYCMAQTYLPAIKDGDKRVLVVDGEPVPYCLARIPAQGETRGNLAAGGRGEARPLSEADWAIARAVGPTLKEKGLIFVGLDIIGDRLTEINVTSPTCIREIEAAFDVHITGMLMDAIERRLAKA
;
A
#
# COMPACT_ATOMS: atom_id res chain seq x y z
N MET A 1 18.18 -3.88 24.55
CA MET A 1 18.90 -3.14 23.47
C MET A 1 17.92 -2.17 22.86
N THR A 2 18.38 -1.00 22.41
CA THR A 2 17.55 -0.05 21.69
C THR A 2 17.37 -0.54 20.26
N ILE A 3 16.15 -0.58 19.76
CA ILE A 3 15.86 -1.00 18.38
C ILE A 3 16.27 0.12 17.41
N LYS A 4 17.03 -0.23 16.37
CA LYS A 4 17.43 0.65 15.28
C LYS A 4 16.48 0.47 14.11
N LEU A 5 15.66 1.48 13.82
CA LEU A 5 14.68 1.46 12.75
C LEU A 5 15.11 2.37 11.61
N GLY A 6 15.30 1.79 10.42
CA GLY A 6 15.43 2.53 9.17
C GLY A 6 14.07 2.72 8.49
N ILE A 7 13.91 3.83 7.79
CA ILE A 7 12.76 4.05 6.91
C ILE A 7 13.23 4.47 5.53
N VAL A 8 12.80 3.76 4.49
CA VAL A 8 12.99 4.14 3.08
C VAL A 8 11.69 4.74 2.59
N MET A 9 11.67 6.04 2.30
CA MET A 9 10.47 6.78 1.95
C MET A 9 10.75 7.90 0.94
N ASP A 10 9.70 8.55 0.46
CA ASP A 10 9.81 9.80 -0.30
C ASP A 10 10.36 10.93 0.58
N PRO A 11 10.88 12.03 -0.02
CA PRO A 11 11.53 13.10 0.74
C PRO A 11 10.68 13.57 1.92
N ILE A 12 11.20 13.40 3.14
CA ILE A 12 10.49 13.75 4.39
C ILE A 12 10.09 15.22 4.45
N SER A 13 10.81 16.08 3.73
CA SER A 13 10.50 17.50 3.58
C SER A 13 9.21 17.79 2.79
N ALA A 14 8.73 16.82 2.00
CA ALA A 14 7.58 16.97 1.11
C ALA A 14 6.27 16.38 1.67
N ILE A 15 6.33 15.67 2.80
CA ILE A 15 5.15 15.01 3.38
C ILE A 15 4.20 16.00 4.06
N ASN A 16 2.93 15.60 4.16
CA ASN A 16 1.94 16.30 4.97
C ASN A 16 1.74 15.53 6.28
N ILE A 17 2.39 15.97 7.36
CA ILE A 17 2.40 15.28 8.66
C ILE A 17 1.01 15.09 9.27
N LYS A 18 0.01 15.89 8.86
CA LYS A 18 -1.37 15.77 9.35
C LYS A 18 -2.02 14.44 8.96
N LYS A 19 -1.63 13.87 7.81
CA LYS A 19 -2.24 12.65 7.25
C LYS A 19 -1.23 11.57 6.89
N ASP A 20 0.07 11.84 7.01
CA ASP A 20 1.10 10.90 6.62
C ASP A 20 1.21 9.73 7.60
N SER A 21 1.04 8.51 7.08
CA SER A 21 1.09 7.29 7.87
C SER A 21 2.52 6.88 8.23
N SER A 22 3.51 7.18 7.38
CA SER A 22 4.92 6.89 7.66
C SER A 22 5.44 7.76 8.79
N PHE A 23 5.02 9.04 8.81
CA PHE A 23 5.33 9.95 9.90
C PHE A 23 4.70 9.49 11.23
N ALA A 24 3.45 9.00 11.21
CA ALA A 24 2.81 8.42 12.40
C ALA A 24 3.59 7.21 12.95
N MET A 25 4.10 6.33 12.06
CA MET A 25 4.95 5.20 12.44
C MET A 25 6.26 5.65 13.08
N LEU A 26 6.90 6.69 12.54
CA LEU A 26 8.14 7.26 13.09
C LEU A 26 7.92 7.88 14.48
N GLU A 27 6.82 8.61 14.69
CA GLU A 27 6.49 9.17 16.00
C GLU A 27 6.31 8.08 17.05
N GLU A 28 5.58 6.99 16.73
CA GLU A 28 5.38 5.90 17.67
C GLU A 28 6.68 5.15 17.96
N ALA A 29 7.50 4.90 16.94
CA ALA A 29 8.80 4.27 17.13
C ALA A 29 9.73 5.11 18.03
N GLN A 30 9.81 6.42 17.79
CA GLN A 30 10.58 7.35 18.61
C GLN A 30 10.06 7.40 20.05
N LYS A 31 8.74 7.43 20.25
CA LYS A 31 8.11 7.40 21.57
C LYS A 31 8.47 6.14 22.36
N ARG A 32 8.66 5.01 21.67
CA ARG A 32 9.15 3.75 22.26
C ARG A 32 10.66 3.72 22.50
N GLY A 33 11.38 4.77 22.14
CA GLY A 33 12.82 4.89 22.34
C GLY A 33 13.65 4.20 21.26
N TYR A 34 13.11 3.99 20.06
CA TYR A 34 13.88 3.49 18.92
C TYR A 34 14.85 4.58 18.42
N GLU A 35 16.00 4.15 17.90
CA GLU A 35 16.88 5.00 17.11
C GLU A 35 16.40 4.98 15.65
N LEU A 36 16.07 6.17 15.10
CA LEU A 36 15.53 6.29 13.76
C LEU A 36 16.61 6.67 12.75
N PHE A 37 16.53 6.08 11.55
CA PHE A 37 17.42 6.37 10.41
C PHE A 37 16.60 6.60 9.16
N TYR A 38 16.84 7.73 8.50
CA TYR A 38 16.18 8.14 7.28
C TYR A 38 16.98 7.77 6.05
N LEU A 39 16.29 7.24 5.03
CA LEU A 39 16.81 6.92 3.70
C LEU A 39 15.76 7.25 2.63
N GLU A 40 16.22 7.62 1.46
CA GLU A 40 15.45 7.57 0.22
C GLU A 40 15.93 6.39 -0.64
N MET A 41 15.20 6.01 -1.69
CA MET A 41 15.64 4.89 -2.56
C MET A 41 17.04 5.10 -3.17
N LYS A 42 17.39 6.35 -3.50
CA LYS A 42 18.71 6.70 -4.03
C LYS A 42 19.88 6.46 -3.09
N ASP A 43 19.59 6.32 -1.80
CA ASP A 43 20.58 6.14 -0.75
C ASP A 43 20.96 4.65 -0.54
N LEU A 44 20.21 3.73 -1.19
CA LEU A 44 20.48 2.31 -1.16
C LEU A 44 21.53 1.95 -2.21
N TYR A 45 22.50 1.13 -1.84
CA TYR A 45 23.48 0.61 -2.79
C TYR A 45 24.00 -0.77 -2.38
N MET A 46 24.65 -1.46 -3.31
CA MET A 46 25.21 -2.79 -3.09
C MET A 46 26.68 -2.79 -3.47
N GLU A 47 27.53 -3.28 -2.59
CA GLU A 47 28.96 -3.46 -2.83
C GLU A 47 29.42 -4.82 -2.31
N GLY A 48 30.19 -5.56 -3.09
CA GLY A 48 30.71 -6.87 -2.70
C GLY A 48 29.64 -7.89 -2.31
N GLY A 49 28.41 -7.77 -2.83
CA GLY A 49 27.27 -8.64 -2.52
C GLY A 49 26.54 -8.31 -1.21
N ARG A 50 26.93 -7.25 -0.52
CA ARG A 50 26.26 -6.72 0.69
C ARG A 50 25.50 -5.45 0.37
N ALA A 51 24.37 -5.26 1.04
CA ALA A 51 23.56 -4.06 0.91
C ALA A 51 23.94 -3.01 1.95
N PHE A 52 24.07 -1.77 1.51
CA PHE A 52 24.44 -0.60 2.31
C PHE A 52 23.41 0.52 2.13
N GLY A 53 23.44 1.47 3.06
CA GLY A 53 22.68 2.70 2.97
C GLY A 53 23.49 3.91 3.42
N THR A 54 23.39 4.99 2.62
CA THR A 54 23.81 6.33 3.02
C THR A 54 22.68 6.94 3.84
N MET A 55 22.69 6.74 5.16
CA MET A 55 21.55 7.06 6.02
C MET A 55 21.86 8.22 6.98
N ARG A 56 20.83 8.82 7.52
CA ARG A 56 20.95 9.90 8.49
C ARG A 56 20.12 9.60 9.75
N PRO A 57 20.69 9.73 10.96
CA PRO A 57 19.90 9.73 12.18
C PRO A 57 18.75 10.74 12.07
N LEU A 58 17.56 10.35 12.50
CA LEU A 58 16.33 11.12 12.36
C LEU A 58 15.71 11.34 13.72
N THR A 59 15.23 12.56 13.96
CA THR A 59 14.32 12.89 15.06
C THR A 59 13.07 13.54 14.49
N VAL A 60 11.90 13.18 14.98
CA VAL A 60 10.62 13.71 14.52
C VAL A 60 9.84 14.38 15.66
N LYS A 61 9.05 15.40 15.34
CA LYS A 61 8.09 16.03 16.26
C LYS A 61 6.86 16.49 15.50
N TYR A 62 5.69 16.44 16.12
CA TYR A 62 4.44 16.92 15.51
C TYR A 62 4.35 18.45 15.55
N ASP A 63 5.13 19.11 14.69
CA ASP A 63 5.20 20.55 14.54
C ASP A 63 5.23 20.90 13.04
N TYR A 64 4.21 21.59 12.55
CA TYR A 64 4.07 21.91 11.12
C TYR A 64 5.19 22.79 10.55
N ALA A 65 5.85 23.57 11.39
CA ALA A 65 6.94 24.45 10.96
C ALA A 65 8.29 23.72 10.91
N ASP A 66 8.45 22.65 11.73
CA ASP A 66 9.73 21.97 11.91
C ASP A 66 9.50 20.55 12.43
N TRP A 67 9.08 19.63 11.54
CA TRP A 67 8.65 18.27 11.93
C TRP A 67 9.74 17.21 11.98
N TYR A 68 10.95 17.52 11.51
CA TYR A 68 12.07 16.57 11.52
C TYR A 68 13.41 17.28 11.66
N SER A 69 14.40 16.56 12.18
CA SER A 69 15.81 16.94 12.09
C SER A 69 16.65 15.74 11.69
N LEU A 70 17.68 15.98 10.89
CA LEU A 70 18.59 14.97 10.36
C LEU A 70 19.98 15.19 10.94
N GLY A 71 20.58 14.11 11.47
CA GLY A 71 21.97 14.09 11.95
C GLY A 71 22.99 14.00 10.81
N GLU A 72 24.26 13.75 11.20
CA GLU A 72 25.36 13.53 10.25
C GLU A 72 25.11 12.29 9.39
N VAL A 73 25.55 12.36 8.14
CA VAL A 73 25.46 11.23 7.19
C VAL A 73 26.36 10.09 7.67
N VAL A 74 25.82 8.88 7.65
CA VAL A 74 26.57 7.65 7.93
C VAL A 74 26.35 6.62 6.83
N ASP A 75 27.45 6.05 6.33
CA ASP A 75 27.41 4.91 5.40
C ASP A 75 27.66 3.63 6.19
N GLN A 76 26.69 2.72 6.16
CA GLN A 76 26.83 1.44 6.86
C GLN A 76 25.97 0.34 6.22
N PRO A 77 26.29 -0.95 6.48
CA PRO A 77 25.44 -2.04 6.03
C PRO A 77 24.00 -1.86 6.50
N LEU A 78 23.03 -2.16 5.65
CA LEU A 78 21.61 -2.12 6.03
C LEU A 78 21.30 -3.12 7.15
N SER A 79 22.05 -4.22 7.24
CA SER A 79 21.96 -5.22 8.31
C SER A 79 22.47 -4.72 9.68
N SER A 80 23.00 -3.49 9.77
CA SER A 80 23.27 -2.82 11.05
C SER A 80 21.98 -2.28 11.73
N LEU A 81 20.88 -2.26 11.00
CA LEU A 81 19.54 -1.91 11.49
C LEU A 81 18.80 -3.18 11.89
N ASP A 82 17.97 -3.09 12.94
CA ASP A 82 17.14 -4.20 13.40
C ASP A 82 15.91 -4.37 12.50
N VAL A 83 15.35 -3.25 12.03
CA VAL A 83 14.18 -3.22 11.16
C VAL A 83 14.24 -2.08 10.14
N ILE A 84 13.76 -2.33 8.93
CA ILE A 84 13.58 -1.29 7.89
C ILE A 84 12.13 -1.28 7.43
N LEU A 85 11.50 -0.11 7.49
CA LEU A 85 10.19 0.14 6.89
C LEU A 85 10.39 0.59 5.44
N MET A 86 9.93 -0.22 4.46
CA MET A 86 9.89 0.18 3.06
C MET A 86 8.58 0.92 2.81
N ARG A 87 8.63 2.26 2.82
CA ARG A 87 7.47 3.14 2.75
C ARG A 87 7.49 4.08 1.55
N LYS A 88 8.32 3.76 0.54
CA LYS A 88 8.33 4.48 -0.72
C LYS A 88 6.99 4.31 -1.43
N ASP A 89 6.40 5.42 -1.83
CA ASP A 89 5.16 5.42 -2.61
C ASP A 89 5.36 4.84 -4.02
N PRO A 90 4.32 4.25 -4.63
CA PRO A 90 4.39 3.87 -6.05
C PRO A 90 4.84 5.04 -6.95
N PRO A 91 5.37 4.75 -8.16
CA PRO A 91 5.15 3.53 -8.93
C PRO A 91 6.00 2.35 -8.47
N PHE A 92 5.43 1.14 -8.56
CA PHE A 92 6.18 -0.11 -8.41
C PHE A 92 6.78 -0.48 -9.78
N ASP A 93 7.92 0.11 -10.07
CA ASP A 93 8.65 -0.03 -11.32
C ASP A 93 9.92 -0.88 -11.16
N THR A 94 10.74 -0.91 -12.18
CA THR A 94 12.01 -1.67 -12.16
C THR A 94 12.97 -1.13 -11.09
N GLU A 95 12.99 0.17 -10.84
CA GLU A 95 13.84 0.77 -9.78
C GLU A 95 13.36 0.35 -8.38
N PHE A 96 12.04 0.29 -8.18
CA PHE A 96 11.48 -0.25 -6.94
C PHE A 96 11.87 -1.72 -6.75
N ILE A 97 11.82 -2.54 -7.83
CA ILE A 97 12.26 -3.94 -7.80
C ILE A 97 13.73 -4.04 -7.40
N TYR A 98 14.62 -3.20 -7.96
CA TYR A 98 16.05 -3.18 -7.58
C TYR A 98 16.23 -2.83 -6.10
N ALA A 99 15.50 -1.86 -5.57
CA ALA A 99 15.51 -1.55 -4.14
C ALA A 99 15.09 -2.76 -3.29
N THR A 100 14.08 -3.53 -3.73
CA THR A 100 13.67 -4.75 -3.00
C THR A 100 14.76 -5.83 -2.98
N TYR A 101 15.60 -5.96 -4.01
CA TYR A 101 16.74 -6.88 -3.99
C TYR A 101 17.80 -6.47 -2.95
N MET A 102 18.06 -5.16 -2.82
CA MET A 102 19.00 -4.67 -1.80
C MET A 102 18.45 -4.92 -0.39
N LEU A 103 17.15 -4.66 -0.18
CA LEU A 103 16.49 -4.93 1.10
C LEU A 103 16.45 -6.44 1.43
N GLU A 104 16.28 -7.30 0.43
CA GLU A 104 16.32 -8.76 0.62
C GLU A 104 17.71 -9.24 1.09
N ARG A 105 18.80 -8.64 0.57
CA ARG A 105 20.15 -8.92 1.07
C ARG A 105 20.33 -8.51 2.53
N ALA A 106 19.71 -7.40 2.95
CA ALA A 106 19.71 -7.03 4.37
C ALA A 106 18.85 -8.00 5.22
N GLU A 107 17.72 -8.49 4.67
CA GLU A 107 16.89 -9.52 5.31
C GLU A 107 17.68 -10.81 5.51
N ASP A 108 18.44 -11.28 4.50
CA ASP A 108 19.29 -12.46 4.59
C ASP A 108 20.38 -12.34 5.68
N GLU A 109 20.79 -11.12 6.01
CA GLU A 109 21.76 -10.81 7.06
C GLU A 109 21.10 -10.52 8.43
N GLY A 110 19.77 -10.72 8.56
CA GLY A 110 19.03 -10.67 9.83
C GLY A 110 18.23 -9.39 10.10
N CYS A 111 18.23 -8.40 9.20
CA CYS A 111 17.39 -7.23 9.33
C CYS A 111 15.93 -7.55 8.99
N LEU A 112 14.97 -7.19 9.85
CA LEU A 112 13.55 -7.33 9.52
C LEU A 112 13.12 -6.27 8.50
N ILE A 113 12.55 -6.68 7.37
CA ILE A 113 12.02 -5.73 6.37
C ILE A 113 10.48 -5.75 6.38
N VAL A 114 9.89 -4.59 6.53
CA VAL A 114 8.42 -4.39 6.54
C VAL A 114 7.99 -3.56 5.31
N ASN A 115 7.35 -4.16 4.34
CA ASN A 115 6.96 -5.55 4.16
C ASN A 115 8.09 -6.37 3.51
N LYS A 116 8.01 -7.70 3.63
CA LYS A 116 8.99 -8.65 3.08
C LYS A 116 9.29 -8.38 1.60
N PRO A 117 10.57 -8.19 1.19
CA PRO A 117 10.94 -7.77 -0.16
C PRO A 117 10.46 -8.71 -1.27
N GLN A 118 10.60 -10.03 -1.09
CA GLN A 118 10.08 -11.01 -2.04
C GLN A 118 8.57 -10.85 -2.23
N SER A 119 7.83 -10.65 -1.15
CA SER A 119 6.37 -10.53 -1.20
C SER A 119 5.89 -9.21 -1.81
N LEU A 120 6.67 -8.13 -1.71
CA LEU A 120 6.42 -6.89 -2.45
C LEU A 120 6.47 -7.13 -3.97
N ARG A 121 7.41 -7.97 -4.45
CA ARG A 121 7.50 -8.35 -5.86
C ARG A 121 6.40 -9.28 -6.31
N ASP A 122 5.94 -10.19 -5.42
CA ASP A 122 4.94 -11.21 -5.73
C ASP A 122 3.50 -10.70 -5.72
N ALA A 123 3.21 -9.65 -4.96
CA ALA A 123 1.86 -9.19 -4.68
C ALA A 123 1.56 -7.83 -5.34
N ASN A 124 1.32 -7.84 -6.66
CA ASN A 124 0.79 -6.64 -7.32
C ASN A 124 -0.58 -6.27 -6.72
N GLU A 125 -0.77 -5.01 -6.38
CA GLU A 125 -1.92 -4.51 -5.61
C GLU A 125 -3.30 -4.88 -6.18
N LYS A 126 -3.42 -4.98 -7.51
CA LYS A 126 -4.67 -5.30 -8.21
C LYS A 126 -4.73 -6.76 -8.61
N LEU A 127 -3.69 -7.27 -9.28
CA LEU A 127 -3.68 -8.64 -9.80
C LEU A 127 -3.73 -9.68 -8.68
N TYR A 128 -3.08 -9.41 -7.53
CA TYR A 128 -3.04 -10.36 -6.42
C TYR A 128 -4.40 -10.63 -5.79
N THR A 129 -5.41 -9.77 -6.01
CA THR A 129 -6.80 -10.03 -5.60
C THR A 129 -7.38 -11.29 -6.25
N ALA A 130 -6.84 -11.73 -7.40
CA ALA A 130 -7.29 -12.94 -8.09
C ALA A 130 -7.06 -14.24 -7.29
N TRP A 131 -6.16 -14.23 -6.29
CA TRP A 131 -5.98 -15.34 -5.35
C TRP A 131 -7.12 -15.49 -4.34
N PHE A 132 -8.02 -14.49 -4.28
CA PHE A 132 -9.20 -14.42 -3.42
C PHE A 132 -10.46 -14.17 -4.26
N ALA A 133 -10.62 -14.92 -5.35
CA ALA A 133 -11.63 -14.67 -6.38
C ALA A 133 -13.08 -14.67 -5.86
N GLU A 134 -13.39 -15.43 -4.79
CA GLU A 134 -14.69 -15.45 -4.14
C GLU A 134 -15.05 -14.11 -3.45
N HIS A 135 -14.06 -13.32 -3.11
CA HIS A 135 -14.21 -12.01 -2.46
C HIS A 135 -14.12 -10.84 -3.43
N THR A 136 -13.80 -11.06 -4.70
CA THR A 136 -13.65 -10.00 -5.70
C THR A 136 -14.90 -9.82 -6.57
N PRO A 137 -15.07 -8.68 -7.25
CA PRO A 137 -16.02 -8.61 -8.35
C PRO A 137 -15.55 -9.54 -9.48
N THR A 138 -16.45 -9.90 -10.40
CA THR A 138 -16.04 -10.68 -11.58
C THR A 138 -14.93 -9.93 -12.32
N THR A 139 -13.81 -10.60 -12.51
CA THR A 139 -12.54 -9.99 -12.94
C THR A 139 -11.97 -10.72 -14.16
N LEU A 140 -11.45 -9.96 -15.10
CA LEU A 140 -10.66 -10.43 -16.24
C LEU A 140 -9.35 -9.62 -16.30
N VAL A 141 -8.22 -10.29 -16.40
CA VAL A 141 -6.92 -9.63 -16.67
C VAL A 141 -6.41 -10.11 -18.02
N THR A 142 -6.23 -9.19 -18.95
CA THR A 142 -5.76 -9.50 -20.30
C THR A 142 -5.24 -8.24 -21.00
N ARG A 143 -4.47 -8.42 -22.09
CA ARG A 143 -4.12 -7.36 -23.04
C ARG A 143 -4.78 -7.54 -24.40
N ARG A 144 -5.69 -8.53 -24.52
CA ARG A 144 -6.39 -8.87 -25.76
C ARG A 144 -7.69 -8.07 -25.85
N ALA A 145 -7.80 -7.20 -26.86
CA ALA A 145 -8.98 -6.36 -27.09
C ALA A 145 -10.25 -7.18 -27.33
N ASP A 146 -10.18 -8.31 -28.03
CA ASP A 146 -11.34 -9.19 -28.27
C ASP A 146 -11.91 -9.75 -26.97
N LYS A 147 -11.06 -10.14 -26.01
CA LYS A 147 -11.50 -10.63 -24.69
C LYS A 147 -12.13 -9.52 -23.85
N LEU A 148 -11.57 -8.31 -23.88
CA LEU A 148 -12.12 -7.14 -23.18
C LEU A 148 -13.48 -6.74 -23.75
N ARG A 149 -13.62 -6.74 -25.08
CA ARG A 149 -14.92 -6.48 -25.76
C ARG A 149 -15.97 -7.54 -25.40
N ALA A 150 -15.59 -8.82 -25.37
CA ALA A 150 -16.48 -9.91 -24.97
C ALA A 150 -16.94 -9.77 -23.51
N PHE A 151 -16.03 -9.42 -22.60
CA PHE A 151 -16.33 -9.16 -21.20
C PHE A 151 -17.31 -7.97 -21.05
N HIS A 152 -17.02 -6.85 -21.73
CA HIS A 152 -17.92 -5.70 -21.73
C HIS A 152 -19.30 -6.03 -22.33
N ALA A 153 -19.36 -6.77 -23.43
CA ALA A 153 -20.62 -7.20 -24.04
C ALA A 153 -21.45 -8.09 -23.10
N GLN A 154 -20.79 -8.91 -22.26
CA GLN A 154 -21.46 -9.78 -21.30
C GLN A 154 -21.98 -9.01 -20.07
N TYR A 155 -21.18 -8.13 -19.49
CA TYR A 155 -21.47 -7.50 -18.19
C TYR A 155 -22.03 -6.07 -18.29
N LYS A 156 -21.95 -5.43 -19.47
CA LYS A 156 -22.58 -4.14 -19.82
C LYS A 156 -22.05 -2.91 -19.07
N ASP A 157 -21.69 -3.03 -17.80
CA ASP A 157 -21.19 -1.96 -16.96
C ASP A 157 -19.93 -2.45 -16.25
N VAL A 158 -18.77 -2.02 -16.74
CA VAL A 158 -17.47 -2.52 -16.27
C VAL A 158 -16.49 -1.38 -16.01
N ILE A 159 -15.58 -1.65 -15.10
CA ILE A 159 -14.40 -0.81 -14.85
C ILE A 159 -13.22 -1.42 -15.59
N LEU A 160 -12.50 -0.60 -16.34
CA LEU A 160 -11.20 -0.95 -16.91
C LEU A 160 -10.11 -0.10 -16.26
N LYS A 161 -9.04 -0.75 -15.78
CA LYS A 161 -7.96 -0.08 -15.05
C LYS A 161 -6.59 -0.71 -15.34
N PRO A 162 -5.47 0.07 -15.30
CA PRO A 162 -4.13 -0.50 -15.37
C PRO A 162 -3.84 -1.35 -14.14
N LEU A 163 -2.86 -2.27 -14.23
CA LEU A 163 -2.42 -3.10 -13.09
C LEU A 163 -1.52 -2.33 -12.12
N ASP A 164 -0.83 -1.33 -12.61
CA ASP A 164 0.03 -0.40 -11.87
C ASP A 164 -0.63 0.98 -11.78
N GLY A 165 -0.05 1.85 -10.99
CA GLY A 165 -0.55 3.20 -10.79
C GLY A 165 -1.41 3.37 -9.54
N MET A 166 -1.40 4.58 -8.99
CA MET A 166 -2.03 4.96 -7.73
C MET A 166 -3.02 6.11 -7.90
N GLY A 167 -3.78 6.40 -6.85
CA GLY A 167 -4.66 7.57 -6.79
C GLY A 167 -5.86 7.54 -7.75
N GLY A 168 -6.20 6.39 -8.33
CA GLY A 168 -7.31 6.24 -9.26
C GLY A 168 -7.02 6.75 -10.68
N ALA A 169 -5.73 6.96 -11.03
CA ALA A 169 -5.35 7.37 -12.37
C ALA A 169 -5.73 6.29 -13.41
N SER A 170 -6.23 6.75 -14.57
CA SER A 170 -6.57 5.89 -15.70
C SER A 170 -7.61 4.79 -15.40
N ILE A 171 -8.50 5.02 -14.43
CA ILE A 171 -9.66 4.15 -14.19
C ILE A 171 -10.83 4.64 -15.02
N PHE A 172 -11.35 3.78 -15.89
CA PHE A 172 -12.48 4.10 -16.78
C PHE A 172 -13.67 3.19 -16.47
N ARG A 173 -14.86 3.78 -16.41
CA ARG A 173 -16.13 3.04 -16.41
C ARG A 173 -16.69 3.02 -17.83
N MET A 174 -16.90 1.84 -18.37
CA MET A 174 -17.51 1.61 -19.68
C MET A 174 -18.93 1.08 -19.46
N LYS A 175 -19.94 1.89 -19.79
CA LYS A 175 -21.34 1.49 -19.82
C LYS A 175 -21.70 0.83 -21.15
N GLU A 176 -22.88 0.18 -21.22
CA GLU A 176 -23.32 -0.58 -22.41
C GLU A 176 -23.17 0.21 -23.72
N ASP A 177 -23.59 1.48 -23.73
CA ASP A 177 -23.64 2.33 -24.92
C ASP A 177 -22.46 3.34 -24.97
N ASP A 178 -21.35 3.08 -24.30
CA ASP A 178 -20.22 4.01 -24.29
C ASP A 178 -19.50 3.99 -25.65
N ALA A 179 -19.54 5.11 -26.36
CA ALA A 179 -18.87 5.27 -27.64
C ALA A 179 -17.33 5.18 -27.56
N ASN A 180 -16.76 5.33 -26.37
CA ASN A 180 -15.32 5.34 -26.14
C ASN A 180 -14.73 3.95 -25.82
N VAL A 181 -15.51 2.89 -25.74
CA VAL A 181 -15.04 1.52 -25.42
C VAL A 181 -13.79 1.13 -26.22
N GLY A 182 -13.79 1.44 -27.51
CA GLY A 182 -12.65 1.14 -28.40
C GLY A 182 -11.38 1.85 -27.97
N VAL A 183 -11.43 3.16 -27.82
CA VAL A 183 -10.28 3.98 -27.50
C VAL A 183 -9.79 3.73 -26.05
N ILE A 184 -10.69 3.44 -25.11
CA ILE A 184 -10.32 3.07 -23.74
C ILE A 184 -9.49 1.79 -23.74
N ILE A 185 -9.94 0.74 -24.45
CA ILE A 185 -9.23 -0.52 -24.58
C ILE A 185 -7.86 -0.32 -25.24
N GLU A 186 -7.79 0.42 -26.33
CA GLU A 186 -6.54 0.71 -27.03
C GLU A 186 -5.54 1.45 -26.15
N THR A 187 -6.01 2.47 -25.42
CA THR A 187 -5.18 3.27 -24.52
C THR A 187 -4.64 2.42 -23.36
N LEU A 188 -5.50 1.70 -22.65
CA LEU A 188 -5.10 0.94 -21.46
C LEU A 188 -4.28 -0.30 -21.78
N THR A 189 -4.46 -0.86 -22.97
CA THR A 189 -3.63 -2.00 -23.42
C THR A 189 -2.39 -1.56 -24.19
N ALA A 190 -2.18 -0.25 -24.41
CA ALA A 190 -1.15 0.27 -25.31
C ALA A 190 -1.14 -0.53 -26.62
N HIS A 191 -2.30 -0.59 -27.28
CA HIS A 191 -2.56 -1.36 -28.50
C HIS A 191 -2.21 -2.86 -28.37
N GLY A 192 -2.49 -3.46 -27.20
CA GLY A 192 -2.27 -4.89 -26.94
C GLY A 192 -0.87 -5.27 -26.44
N SER A 193 -0.04 -4.30 -26.09
CA SER A 193 1.31 -4.52 -25.52
C SER A 193 1.30 -4.61 -23.99
N GLN A 194 0.30 -4.03 -23.30
CA GLN A 194 0.20 -3.99 -21.83
C GLN A 194 -1.04 -4.71 -21.33
N TYR A 195 -0.88 -5.40 -20.18
CA TYR A 195 -2.01 -5.99 -19.46
C TYR A 195 -2.82 -4.92 -18.72
N CYS A 196 -4.13 -5.11 -18.70
CA CYS A 196 -5.05 -4.32 -17.88
C CYS A 196 -6.07 -5.24 -17.21
N MET A 197 -6.79 -4.71 -16.23
CA MET A 197 -7.83 -5.40 -15.48
C MET A 197 -9.20 -4.82 -15.83
N ALA A 198 -10.14 -5.71 -16.19
CA ALA A 198 -11.56 -5.39 -16.29
C ALA A 198 -12.30 -6.03 -15.10
N GLN A 199 -13.20 -5.27 -14.50
CA GLN A 199 -14.05 -5.73 -13.39
C GLN A 199 -15.49 -5.26 -13.60
N THR A 200 -16.48 -6.04 -13.15
CA THR A 200 -17.85 -5.58 -13.10
C THR A 200 -17.98 -4.36 -12.20
N TYR A 201 -18.73 -3.36 -12.63
CA TYR A 201 -18.93 -2.14 -11.85
C TYR A 201 -19.67 -2.44 -10.54
N LEU A 202 -19.23 -1.83 -9.46
CA LEU A 202 -19.81 -1.95 -8.13
C LEU A 202 -20.59 -0.65 -7.78
N PRO A 203 -21.93 -0.63 -7.83
CA PRO A 203 -22.72 0.55 -7.51
C PRO A 203 -22.51 1.07 -6.07
N ALA A 204 -22.07 0.19 -5.17
CA ALA A 204 -21.75 0.52 -3.77
C ALA A 204 -20.58 1.51 -3.61
N ILE A 205 -19.84 1.84 -4.68
CA ILE A 205 -18.80 2.87 -4.67
C ILE A 205 -19.33 4.23 -4.19
N LYS A 206 -20.62 4.54 -4.43
CA LYS A 206 -21.27 5.75 -3.93
C LYS A 206 -21.25 5.88 -2.40
N ASP A 207 -21.18 4.74 -1.69
CA ASP A 207 -21.12 4.66 -0.23
C ASP A 207 -19.67 4.65 0.28
N GLY A 208 -18.71 4.64 -0.63
CA GLY A 208 -17.26 4.74 -0.40
C GLY A 208 -16.48 3.48 -0.78
N ASP A 209 -15.23 3.72 -1.15
CA ASP A 209 -14.17 2.73 -1.25
C ASP A 209 -13.46 2.66 0.11
N LYS A 210 -13.62 1.55 0.83
CA LYS A 210 -13.16 1.41 2.22
C LYS A 210 -11.70 0.94 2.27
N ARG A 211 -10.81 1.75 2.88
CA ARG A 211 -9.47 1.32 3.28
C ARG A 211 -9.55 0.60 4.61
N VAL A 212 -9.37 -0.72 4.61
CA VAL A 212 -9.23 -1.58 5.79
C VAL A 212 -7.75 -1.88 6.01
N LEU A 213 -7.20 -1.49 7.16
CA LEU A 213 -5.80 -1.79 7.50
C LEU A 213 -5.70 -3.16 8.18
N VAL A 214 -4.65 -3.90 7.81
CA VAL A 214 -4.33 -5.22 8.37
C VAL A 214 -2.90 -5.18 8.89
N VAL A 215 -2.71 -5.55 10.15
CA VAL A 215 -1.41 -5.58 10.83
C VAL A 215 -1.09 -7.01 11.25
N ASP A 216 0.01 -7.57 10.74
CA ASP A 216 0.45 -8.96 11.01
C ASP A 216 -0.66 -10.00 10.82
N GLY A 217 -1.48 -9.80 9.79
CA GLY A 217 -2.61 -10.67 9.44
C GLY A 217 -3.92 -10.38 10.18
N GLU A 218 -3.91 -9.47 11.17
CA GLU A 218 -5.10 -9.10 11.94
C GLU A 218 -5.68 -7.78 11.45
N PRO A 219 -6.98 -7.72 11.11
CA PRO A 219 -7.61 -6.49 10.68
C PRO A 219 -7.81 -5.50 11.83
N VAL A 220 -7.55 -4.23 11.54
CA VAL A 220 -7.95 -3.12 12.42
C VAL A 220 -9.48 -3.04 12.41
N PRO A 221 -10.18 -2.87 13.57
CA PRO A 221 -11.64 -2.95 13.64
C PRO A 221 -12.38 -1.78 12.98
N TYR A 222 -11.66 -0.85 12.37
CA TYR A 222 -12.19 0.34 11.71
C TYR A 222 -11.57 0.52 10.33
N CYS A 223 -12.30 1.19 9.44
CA CYS A 223 -11.85 1.54 8.10
C CYS A 223 -12.06 3.03 7.82
N LEU A 224 -11.42 3.52 6.76
CA LEU A 224 -11.73 4.82 6.18
C LEU A 224 -12.50 4.62 4.87
N ALA A 225 -13.79 4.95 4.85
CA ALA A 225 -14.59 5.01 3.64
C ALA A 225 -14.25 6.29 2.86
N ARG A 226 -13.72 6.14 1.66
CA ARG A 226 -13.34 7.24 0.76
C ARG A 226 -14.49 7.45 -0.21
N ILE A 227 -15.33 8.43 0.08
CA ILE A 227 -16.56 8.69 -0.65
C ILE A 227 -16.24 9.58 -1.86
N PRO A 228 -16.62 9.19 -3.09
CA PRO A 228 -16.39 10.01 -4.28
C PRO A 228 -16.98 11.41 -4.18
N ALA A 229 -16.31 12.39 -4.77
CA ALA A 229 -16.89 13.73 -4.96
C ALA A 229 -18.10 13.67 -5.91
N GLN A 230 -18.94 14.68 -5.86
CA GLN A 230 -20.10 14.75 -6.73
C GLN A 230 -19.70 14.73 -8.22
N GLY A 231 -20.27 13.80 -8.99
CA GLY A 231 -19.93 13.60 -10.41
C GLY A 231 -18.69 12.75 -10.67
N GLU A 232 -17.99 12.27 -9.62
CA GLU A 232 -16.82 11.40 -9.71
C GLU A 232 -17.23 9.95 -9.38
N THR A 233 -16.51 8.98 -9.96
CA THR A 233 -16.67 7.55 -9.66
C THR A 233 -15.51 6.97 -8.86
N ARG A 234 -14.48 7.75 -8.57
CA ARG A 234 -13.29 7.35 -7.81
C ARG A 234 -13.37 7.84 -6.38
N GLY A 235 -13.21 6.93 -5.40
CA GLY A 235 -13.23 7.26 -3.98
C GLY A 235 -11.91 7.82 -3.44
N ASN A 236 -10.83 7.79 -4.24
CA ASN A 236 -9.49 8.18 -3.78
C ASN A 236 -9.47 9.62 -3.24
N LEU A 237 -8.87 9.82 -2.05
CA LEU A 237 -8.73 11.16 -1.44
C LEU A 237 -7.93 12.11 -2.34
N ALA A 238 -6.95 11.58 -3.08
CA ALA A 238 -6.18 12.35 -4.07
C ALA A 238 -7.03 12.85 -5.24
N ALA A 239 -8.15 12.18 -5.54
CA ALA A 239 -9.12 12.59 -6.56
C ALA A 239 -10.24 13.50 -6.00
N GLY A 240 -10.08 14.04 -4.78
CA GLY A 240 -11.07 14.92 -4.15
C GLY A 240 -12.15 14.18 -3.34
N GLY A 241 -11.98 12.88 -3.10
CA GLY A 241 -12.87 12.11 -2.23
C GLY A 241 -12.87 12.61 -0.79
N ARG A 242 -13.97 12.36 -0.07
CA ARG A 242 -14.11 12.66 1.36
C ARG A 242 -13.90 11.39 2.18
N GLY A 243 -13.01 11.46 3.18
CA GLY A 243 -12.80 10.37 4.14
C GLY A 243 -13.85 10.37 5.25
N GLU A 244 -14.40 9.19 5.56
CA GLU A 244 -15.31 8.97 6.67
C GLU A 244 -14.92 7.67 7.38
N ALA A 245 -14.41 7.77 8.61
CA ALA A 245 -14.01 6.60 9.38
C ALA A 245 -15.25 5.88 9.93
N ARG A 246 -15.26 4.54 9.84
CA ARG A 246 -16.39 3.67 10.20
C ARG A 246 -15.91 2.37 10.85
N PRO A 247 -16.72 1.72 11.71
CA PRO A 247 -16.50 0.33 12.10
C PRO A 247 -16.56 -0.59 10.87
N LEU A 248 -15.83 -1.70 10.91
CA LEU A 248 -15.93 -2.74 9.87
C LEU A 248 -17.31 -3.37 9.89
N SER A 249 -17.89 -3.58 8.70
CA SER A 249 -19.07 -4.42 8.52
C SER A 249 -18.71 -5.91 8.61
N GLU A 250 -19.72 -6.78 8.74
CA GLU A 250 -19.51 -8.24 8.72
C GLU A 250 -18.81 -8.71 7.44
N ALA A 251 -19.14 -8.10 6.29
CA ALA A 251 -18.49 -8.40 5.02
C ALA A 251 -17.01 -7.98 5.02
N ASP A 252 -16.68 -6.81 5.57
CA ASP A 252 -15.29 -6.36 5.70
C ASP A 252 -14.47 -7.31 6.57
N TRP A 253 -15.05 -7.74 7.71
CA TRP A 253 -14.45 -8.74 8.60
C TRP A 253 -14.23 -10.08 7.90
N ALA A 254 -15.22 -10.56 7.13
CA ALA A 254 -15.11 -11.82 6.40
C ALA A 254 -13.97 -11.78 5.38
N ILE A 255 -13.88 -10.72 4.58
CA ILE A 255 -12.81 -10.52 3.60
C ILE A 255 -11.45 -10.43 4.30
N ALA A 256 -11.31 -9.57 5.29
CA ALA A 256 -10.04 -9.34 5.95
C ALA A 256 -9.52 -10.60 6.68
N ARG A 257 -10.41 -11.40 7.28
CA ARG A 257 -10.06 -12.69 7.90
C ARG A 257 -9.71 -13.77 6.88
N ALA A 258 -10.28 -13.74 5.70
CA ALA A 258 -9.93 -14.67 4.62
C ALA A 258 -8.53 -14.35 4.04
N VAL A 259 -8.19 -13.07 3.91
CA VAL A 259 -6.93 -12.61 3.33
C VAL A 259 -5.79 -12.61 4.35
N GLY A 260 -6.07 -12.24 5.60
CA GLY A 260 -5.09 -12.00 6.67
C GLY A 260 -4.07 -13.12 6.89
N PRO A 261 -4.47 -14.40 7.02
CA PRO A 261 -3.52 -15.51 7.21
C PRO A 261 -2.47 -15.60 6.09
N THR A 262 -2.87 -15.44 4.83
CA THR A 262 -1.95 -15.43 3.68
C THR A 262 -0.98 -14.24 3.73
N LEU A 263 -1.47 -13.05 4.12
CA LEU A 263 -0.59 -11.88 4.29
C LEU A 263 0.47 -12.13 5.35
N LYS A 264 0.07 -12.69 6.49
CA LYS A 264 0.97 -13.01 7.60
C LYS A 264 2.04 -14.03 7.21
N GLU A 265 1.64 -15.11 6.52
CA GLU A 265 2.56 -16.14 6.01
C GLU A 265 3.58 -15.53 5.05
N LYS A 266 3.15 -14.63 4.19
CA LYS A 266 4.01 -13.93 3.23
C LYS A 266 4.87 -12.82 3.85
N GLY A 267 4.79 -12.55 5.15
CA GLY A 267 5.53 -11.46 5.79
C GLY A 267 5.07 -10.06 5.34
N LEU A 268 3.84 -9.96 4.84
CA LEU A 268 3.16 -8.71 4.54
C LEU A 268 2.53 -8.17 5.84
N ILE A 269 3.34 -7.48 6.64
CA ILE A 269 3.03 -7.10 8.03
C ILE A 269 2.06 -5.93 8.09
N PHE A 270 2.17 -4.97 7.16
CA PHE A 270 1.30 -3.80 7.11
C PHE A 270 0.68 -3.66 5.73
N VAL A 271 -0.63 -3.85 5.63
CA VAL A 271 -1.37 -3.92 4.36
C VAL A 271 -2.65 -3.11 4.44
N GLY A 272 -3.03 -2.50 3.31
CA GLY A 272 -4.33 -1.86 3.12
C GLY A 272 -5.18 -2.65 2.15
N LEU A 273 -6.34 -3.14 2.58
CA LEU A 273 -7.34 -3.72 1.70
C LEU A 273 -8.31 -2.63 1.25
N ASP A 274 -8.61 -2.57 -0.03
CA ASP A 274 -9.63 -1.68 -0.57
C ASP A 274 -10.88 -2.50 -0.87
N ILE A 275 -12.02 -2.11 -0.26
CA ILE A 275 -13.29 -2.86 -0.30
C ILE A 275 -14.42 -1.92 -0.70
N ILE A 276 -15.11 -2.26 -1.79
CA ILE A 276 -16.31 -1.56 -2.25
C ILE A 276 -17.53 -2.47 -2.02
N GLY A 277 -18.46 -2.02 -1.17
CA GLY A 277 -19.57 -2.86 -0.73
C GLY A 277 -19.06 -4.08 0.04
N ASP A 278 -19.24 -5.27 -0.54
CA ASP A 278 -18.79 -6.58 -0.04
C ASP A 278 -17.72 -7.22 -0.94
N ARG A 279 -16.97 -6.41 -1.71
CA ARG A 279 -15.99 -6.90 -2.69
C ARG A 279 -14.63 -6.25 -2.50
N LEU A 280 -13.61 -7.11 -2.44
CA LEU A 280 -12.18 -6.75 -2.43
C LEU A 280 -11.76 -6.25 -3.82
N THR A 281 -11.15 -5.08 -3.91
CA THR A 281 -10.72 -4.47 -5.17
C THR A 281 -9.22 -4.27 -5.29
N GLU A 282 -8.51 -4.14 -4.15
CA GLU A 282 -7.05 -3.98 -4.10
C GLU A 282 -6.47 -4.52 -2.78
N ILE A 283 -5.21 -4.99 -2.84
CA ILE A 283 -4.39 -5.38 -1.69
C ILE A 283 -3.11 -4.54 -1.74
N ASN A 284 -3.10 -3.41 -1.03
CA ASN A 284 -2.01 -2.44 -1.07
C ASN A 284 -0.90 -2.84 -0.10
N VAL A 285 0.25 -3.25 -0.62
CA VAL A 285 1.37 -3.82 0.16
C VAL A 285 2.60 -2.91 0.26
N THR A 286 2.70 -1.84 -0.53
CA THR A 286 3.85 -0.92 -0.52
C THR A 286 3.76 0.11 0.60
N SER A 287 2.95 1.14 0.44
CA SER A 287 2.85 2.26 1.37
C SER A 287 1.39 2.62 1.73
N PRO A 288 0.55 1.66 2.22
CA PRO A 288 -0.84 1.98 2.54
C PRO A 288 -0.93 3.10 3.60
N THR A 289 -1.94 3.95 3.41
CA THR A 289 -2.20 5.16 4.21
C THR A 289 -3.50 5.03 5.01
N CYS A 290 -3.94 6.11 5.66
CA CYS A 290 -5.16 6.29 6.43
C CYS A 290 -5.05 5.93 7.93
N ILE A 291 -3.84 5.76 8.47
CA ILE A 291 -3.65 5.55 9.91
C ILE A 291 -4.23 6.75 10.68
N ARG A 292 -3.79 7.96 10.35
CA ARG A 292 -4.14 9.18 11.10
C ARG A 292 -5.63 9.47 11.11
N GLU A 293 -6.30 9.28 9.97
CA GLU A 293 -7.73 9.53 9.84
C GLU A 293 -8.55 8.54 10.69
N ILE A 294 -8.11 7.29 10.78
CA ILE A 294 -8.79 6.27 11.59
C ILE A 294 -8.52 6.49 13.07
N GLU A 295 -7.26 6.70 13.48
CA GLU A 295 -6.88 6.96 14.88
C GLU A 295 -7.51 8.26 15.42
N ALA A 296 -7.68 9.28 14.58
CA ALA A 296 -8.35 10.53 14.97
C ALA A 296 -9.85 10.37 15.24
N ALA A 297 -10.48 9.36 14.65
CA ALA A 297 -11.92 9.12 14.77
C ALA A 297 -12.29 8.10 15.85
N PHE A 298 -11.38 7.20 16.20
CA PHE A 298 -11.63 6.09 17.11
C PHE A 298 -10.48 5.90 18.09
N ASP A 299 -10.79 5.37 19.27
CA ASP A 299 -9.80 4.96 20.26
C ASP A 299 -9.14 3.63 19.83
N VAL A 300 -8.27 3.72 18.83
CA VAL A 300 -7.47 2.63 18.28
C VAL A 300 -6.04 3.13 18.02
N HIS A 301 -5.05 2.30 18.32
CA HIS A 301 -3.64 2.66 18.20
C HIS A 301 -2.94 1.75 17.17
N ILE A 302 -3.14 2.05 15.88
CA ILE A 302 -2.69 1.25 14.74
C ILE A 302 -1.16 1.22 14.67
N THR A 303 -0.53 2.36 14.88
CA THR A 303 0.94 2.46 14.93
C THR A 303 1.52 1.63 16.05
N GLY A 304 0.85 1.60 17.21
CA GLY A 304 1.19 0.73 18.33
C GLY A 304 1.08 -0.75 17.98
N MET A 305 -0.02 -1.16 17.31
CA MET A 305 -0.18 -2.55 16.83
C MET A 305 0.96 -2.96 15.89
N LEU A 306 1.40 -2.06 15.00
CA LEU A 306 2.51 -2.31 14.08
C LEU A 306 3.84 -2.47 14.85
N MET A 307 4.17 -1.58 15.78
CA MET A 307 5.40 -1.70 16.58
C MET A 307 5.39 -2.97 17.43
N ASP A 308 4.25 -3.34 18.03
CA ASP A 308 4.11 -4.61 18.75
C ASP A 308 4.35 -5.83 17.85
N ALA A 309 3.90 -5.78 16.59
CA ALA A 309 4.15 -6.84 15.61
C ALA A 309 5.64 -6.95 15.25
N ILE A 310 6.31 -5.80 15.07
CA ILE A 310 7.75 -5.73 14.82
C ILE A 310 8.53 -6.30 16.00
N GLU A 311 8.27 -5.85 17.22
CA GLU A 311 8.93 -6.33 18.44
C GLU A 311 8.77 -7.84 18.64
N ARG A 312 7.55 -8.37 18.41
CA ARG A 312 7.31 -9.82 18.47
C ARG A 312 8.09 -10.62 17.43
N ARG A 313 8.34 -10.06 16.26
CA ARG A 313 9.12 -10.72 15.19
C ARG A 313 10.63 -10.66 15.50
N LEU A 314 11.12 -9.51 15.95
CA LEU A 314 12.52 -9.36 16.37
C LEU A 314 12.87 -10.25 17.57
N ALA A 315 11.96 -10.47 18.50
CA ALA A 315 12.17 -11.36 19.65
C ALA A 315 12.22 -12.87 19.28
N LYS A 316 11.81 -13.25 18.06
CA LYS A 316 11.81 -14.64 17.56
C LYS A 316 12.98 -14.94 16.62
N ALA A 317 13.63 -13.92 16.09
CA ALA A 317 14.81 -14.01 15.24
C ALA A 317 16.08 -14.19 16.09
#